data_f01c57252eca782380d4a2f923552695
#
_entry.id   f01c57252eca782380d4a2f923552695
#
_cell.length_a   1.000
_cell.length_b   1.000
_cell.length_c   1.000
_cell.angle_alpha   90.00
_cell.angle_beta   90.00
_cell.angle_gamma   90.00
#
_symmetry.space_group_name_H-M   'P 1'
#
loop_
_entity.id
_entity.type
_entity.pdbx_description
1 polymer ?
#
loop_
_entity_poly.entity_id
_entity_poly.type
_entity_poly.pdbx_seq_one_letter_code
_entity_poly.pdbx_strand_id
1 'polypeptide(L)'
;MRTMILLPLAAVALLPVPAVAQSRETVRCSFNDGPERACVFTDQASRGGAHRMTFTGPGIRVTFVGRANSGWWAGQLNGKPAMGFERNRGNTVFSSTDLGTRFAWWYPRNAHGSY
;
A
#
# COMPACT_ATOMS: atom_id res chain seq x y z
N MET A 1 -31.00 -2.30 56.17
CA MET A 1 -30.58 -3.04 55.20
C MET A 1 -29.96 -2.37 54.13
N ARG A 2 -29.11 -2.92 53.45
CA ARG A 2 -28.50 -2.30 52.46
C ARG A 2 -28.37 -3.11 51.31
N THR A 3 -28.52 -2.61 50.20
CA THR A 3 -28.46 -3.31 48.97
C THR A 3 -27.08 -3.20 48.42
N MET A 4 -26.50 -4.30 48.27
CA MET A 4 -25.25 -4.31 47.62
C MET A 4 -25.44 -4.39 46.17
N ILE A 5 -25.07 -3.40 45.47
CA ILE A 5 -25.18 -3.42 44.06
C ILE A 5 -23.87 -3.92 43.54
N LEU A 6 -23.90 -5.13 43.10
CA LEU A 6 -22.75 -5.69 42.43
C LEU A 6 -22.81 -5.29 40.98
N LEU A 7 -22.03 -4.34 40.62
CA LEU A 7 -21.90 -4.03 39.23
C LEU A 7 -21.14 -5.14 38.57
N PRO A 8 -21.75 -5.81 37.63
CA PRO A 8 -21.00 -6.79 36.89
C PRO A 8 -19.93 -6.03 36.15
N LEU A 9 -18.72 -6.36 36.41
CA LEU A 9 -17.67 -5.90 35.56
C LEU A 9 -17.96 -6.40 34.18
N ALA A 10 -18.49 -5.53 33.39
CA ALA A 10 -18.57 -5.86 31.98
C ALA A 10 -17.16 -6.04 31.48
N ALA A 11 -16.72 -7.25 31.47
CA ALA A 11 -15.48 -7.54 30.80
C ALA A 11 -15.71 -7.20 29.34
N VAL A 12 -15.19 -6.08 28.94
CA VAL A 12 -15.19 -5.78 27.54
C VAL A 12 -14.26 -6.78 26.90
N ALA A 13 -14.85 -7.83 26.39
CA ALA A 13 -14.08 -8.74 25.60
C ALA A 13 -13.63 -7.97 24.38
N LEU A 14 -12.37 -7.62 24.36
CA LEU A 14 -11.79 -7.07 23.17
C LEU A 14 -11.75 -8.18 22.15
N LEU A 15 -12.78 -8.22 21.33
CA LEU A 15 -12.72 -9.09 20.19
C LEU A 15 -11.62 -8.60 19.28
N PRO A 16 -10.71 -9.47 18.88
CA PRO A 16 -9.69 -9.05 17.95
C PRO A 16 -10.37 -8.58 16.68
N VAL A 17 -10.15 -7.34 16.36
CA VAL A 17 -10.55 -6.81 15.06
C VAL A 17 -9.80 -7.65 14.05
N PRO A 18 -10.47 -8.23 13.04
CA PRO A 18 -9.75 -8.95 12.02
C PRO A 18 -8.70 -8.04 11.44
N ALA A 19 -7.47 -8.40 11.64
CA ALA A 19 -6.37 -7.59 11.18
C ALA A 19 -6.44 -7.52 9.67
N VAL A 20 -6.58 -6.32 9.14
CA VAL A 20 -6.34 -6.10 7.73
C VAL A 20 -4.88 -6.46 7.53
N ALA A 21 -4.61 -7.38 6.63
CA ALA A 21 -3.24 -7.75 6.34
C ALA A 21 -2.49 -6.51 5.88
N GLN A 22 -1.56 -6.07 6.69
CA GLN A 22 -0.78 -4.88 6.41
C GLN A 22 0.69 -5.23 6.52
N SER A 23 1.42 -4.98 5.46
CA SER A 23 2.86 -5.11 5.46
C SER A 23 3.48 -3.72 5.39
N ARG A 24 4.68 -3.59 5.95
CA ARG A 24 5.41 -2.33 5.96
C ARG A 24 6.86 -2.62 5.67
N GLU A 25 7.40 -2.02 4.65
CA GLU A 25 8.77 -2.27 4.22
C GLU A 25 9.41 -1.00 3.68
N THR A 26 10.73 -0.96 3.71
CA THR A 26 11.47 0.09 3.03
C THR A 26 11.75 -0.36 1.60
N VAL A 27 11.39 0.47 0.65
CA VAL A 27 11.59 0.19 -0.76
C VAL A 27 12.31 1.38 -1.40
N ARG A 28 12.69 1.22 -2.65
CA ARG A 28 13.19 2.32 -3.47
C ARG A 28 12.05 2.81 -4.34
N CYS A 29 12.01 4.10 -4.60
CA CYS A 29 10.95 4.68 -5.42
C CYS A 29 11.46 5.86 -6.23
N SER A 30 10.72 6.15 -7.29
CA SER A 30 11.00 7.27 -8.18
C SER A 30 9.67 7.85 -8.63
N PHE A 31 9.51 9.16 -8.50
CA PHE A 31 8.30 9.86 -8.87
C PHE A 31 8.55 10.70 -10.10
N ASN A 32 7.74 10.49 -11.14
CA ASN A 32 7.84 11.20 -12.43
C ASN A 32 9.26 11.18 -13.00
N ASP A 33 9.87 9.98 -12.97
CA ASP A 33 11.23 9.77 -13.45
C ASP A 33 12.28 10.64 -12.75
N GLY A 34 11.93 11.10 -11.56
CA GLY A 34 12.86 11.86 -10.74
C GLY A 34 13.89 10.97 -10.04
N PRO A 35 14.67 11.53 -9.13
CA PRO A 35 15.71 10.77 -8.48
C PRO A 35 15.15 9.64 -7.62
N GLU A 36 15.90 8.55 -7.59
CA GLU A 36 15.59 7.41 -6.74
C GLU A 36 15.75 7.79 -5.29
N ARG A 37 14.85 7.33 -4.44
CA ARG A 37 14.89 7.60 -3.01
C ARG A 37 14.33 6.43 -2.22
N ALA A 38 14.58 6.42 -0.93
CA ALA A 38 13.98 5.45 -0.05
C ALA A 38 12.55 5.86 0.28
N CYS A 39 11.63 4.91 0.23
CA CYS A 39 10.24 5.13 0.59
C CYS A 39 9.80 4.05 1.56
N VAL A 40 8.87 4.40 2.44
CA VAL A 40 8.21 3.43 3.30
C VAL A 40 6.96 2.97 2.58
N PHE A 41 6.89 1.69 2.32
CA PHE A 41 5.78 1.06 1.62
C PHE A 41 4.89 0.34 2.61
N THR A 42 3.59 0.61 2.55
CA THR A 42 2.59 -0.14 3.29
C THR A 42 1.55 -0.66 2.32
N ASP A 43 1.13 -1.90 2.53
CA ASP A 43 0.14 -2.52 1.69
C ASP A 43 -0.98 -3.04 2.57
N GLN A 44 -2.19 -2.57 2.32
CA GLN A 44 -3.39 -3.05 2.97
C GLN A 44 -4.19 -3.84 1.95
N ALA A 45 -4.21 -5.15 2.11
CA ALA A 45 -5.02 -6.01 1.25
C ALA A 45 -6.40 -6.17 1.86
N SER A 46 -7.43 -6.04 1.06
CA SER A 46 -8.80 -6.23 1.49
C SER A 46 -9.40 -7.45 0.82
N ARG A 47 -10.59 -7.80 1.25
CA ARG A 47 -11.31 -8.91 0.62
C ARG A 47 -11.54 -8.61 -0.85
N GLY A 48 -11.46 -9.63 -1.66
CA GLY A 48 -11.69 -9.49 -3.09
C GLY A 48 -10.48 -9.04 -3.87
N GLY A 49 -9.30 -9.05 -3.25
CA GLY A 49 -8.06 -8.79 -3.97
C GLY A 49 -7.73 -7.33 -4.19
N ALA A 50 -8.47 -6.42 -3.56
CA ALA A 50 -8.13 -5.01 -3.64
C ALA A 50 -6.98 -4.69 -2.70
N HIS A 51 -6.11 -3.79 -3.12
CA HIS A 51 -4.97 -3.34 -2.35
C HIS A 51 -4.97 -1.84 -2.22
N ARG A 52 -4.53 -1.36 -1.06
CA ARG A 52 -4.22 0.05 -0.88
C ARG A 52 -2.74 0.13 -0.55
N MET A 53 -1.96 0.60 -1.47
CA MET A 53 -0.52 0.73 -1.33
C MET A 53 -0.17 2.18 -1.10
N THR A 54 0.59 2.45 -0.04
CA THR A 54 1.02 3.80 0.27
C THR A 54 2.53 3.85 0.34
N PHE A 55 3.11 4.86 -0.28
CA PHE A 55 4.55 5.07 -0.32
C PHE A 55 4.82 6.46 0.24
N THR A 56 5.60 6.53 1.30
CA THR A 56 5.87 7.80 1.96
C THR A 56 7.37 8.00 2.15
N GLY A 57 7.79 9.24 2.10
CA GLY A 57 9.15 9.66 2.37
C GLY A 57 9.17 11.17 2.52
N PRO A 58 10.36 11.77 2.73
CA PRO A 58 10.43 13.22 2.84
C PRO A 58 9.90 13.89 1.57
N GLY A 59 8.84 14.67 1.73
CA GLY A 59 8.25 15.41 0.62
C GLY A 59 7.50 14.57 -0.40
N ILE A 60 7.23 13.29 -0.10
CA ILE A 60 6.51 12.44 -1.04
C ILE A 60 5.47 11.59 -0.33
N ARG A 61 4.31 11.52 -0.93
CA ARG A 61 3.26 10.60 -0.50
C ARG A 61 2.49 10.18 -1.74
N VAL A 62 2.52 8.89 -2.02
CA VAL A 62 1.85 8.31 -3.18
C VAL A 62 0.98 7.18 -2.70
N THR A 63 -0.25 7.12 -3.18
CA THR A 63 -1.18 6.06 -2.84
C THR A 63 -1.74 5.46 -4.12
N PHE A 64 -1.67 4.15 -4.23
CA PHE A 64 -2.31 3.41 -5.30
C PHE A 64 -3.37 2.52 -4.69
N VAL A 65 -4.59 2.61 -5.19
CA VAL A 65 -5.70 1.76 -4.78
C VAL A 65 -6.18 1.01 -6.00
N GLY A 66 -6.14 -0.31 -5.96
CA GLY A 66 -6.54 -1.07 -7.11
C GLY A 66 -6.41 -2.56 -6.94
N ARG A 67 -6.48 -3.28 -8.04
CA ARG A 67 -6.42 -4.74 -8.07
C ARG A 67 -5.35 -5.20 -9.04
N ALA A 68 -4.72 -6.30 -8.67
CA ALA A 68 -3.78 -6.97 -9.55
C ALA A 68 -4.52 -7.98 -10.42
N ASN A 69 -4.05 -8.13 -11.65
CA ASN A 69 -4.56 -9.14 -12.55
C ASN A 69 -3.42 -9.57 -13.44
N SER A 70 -2.78 -10.68 -13.08
CA SER A 70 -1.73 -11.30 -13.91
C SER A 70 -0.60 -10.33 -14.30
N GLY A 71 -0.02 -9.66 -13.30
CA GLY A 71 1.10 -8.75 -13.56
C GLY A 71 0.69 -7.33 -13.91
N TRP A 72 -0.61 -7.10 -14.04
CA TRP A 72 -1.14 -5.77 -14.30
C TRP A 72 -1.93 -5.29 -13.10
N TRP A 73 -1.93 -3.99 -12.90
CA TRP A 73 -2.72 -3.36 -11.86
C TRP A 73 -3.67 -2.36 -12.52
N ALA A 74 -4.87 -2.28 -12.01
CA ALA A 74 -5.84 -1.28 -12.46
C ALA A 74 -6.46 -0.65 -11.24
N GLY A 75 -6.57 0.67 -11.23
CA GLY A 75 -7.12 1.40 -10.11
C GLY A 75 -6.88 2.87 -10.21
N GLN A 76 -6.43 3.46 -9.11
CA GLN A 76 -6.20 4.89 -9.00
C GLN A 76 -4.87 5.20 -8.34
N LEU A 77 -4.16 6.15 -8.90
CA LEU A 77 -2.90 6.66 -8.37
C LEU A 77 -3.15 8.09 -7.90
N ASN A 78 -3.06 8.31 -6.59
CA ASN A 78 -3.40 9.60 -5.98
C ASN A 78 -4.76 10.12 -6.44
N GLY A 79 -5.74 9.20 -6.51
CA GLY A 79 -7.11 9.56 -6.88
C GLY A 79 -7.38 9.66 -8.38
N LYS A 80 -6.38 9.50 -9.23
CA LYS A 80 -6.56 9.54 -10.68
C LYS A 80 -6.58 8.15 -11.26
N PRO A 81 -7.41 7.87 -12.26
CA PRO A 81 -7.38 6.58 -12.93
C PRO A 81 -5.97 6.23 -13.37
N ALA A 82 -5.56 5.02 -13.07
CA ALA A 82 -4.19 4.60 -13.32
C ALA A 82 -4.12 3.12 -13.59
N MET A 83 -3.03 2.72 -14.23
CA MET A 83 -2.67 1.34 -14.45
C MET A 83 -1.28 1.11 -13.90
N GLY A 84 -0.98 -0.13 -13.59
CA GLY A 84 0.36 -0.50 -13.16
C GLY A 84 0.79 -1.77 -13.82
N PHE A 85 2.08 -1.97 -13.92
CA PHE A 85 2.62 -3.20 -14.48
C PHE A 85 4.00 -3.47 -13.89
N GLU A 86 4.32 -4.74 -13.80
CA GLU A 86 5.66 -5.14 -13.40
C GLU A 86 6.56 -5.07 -14.62
N ARG A 87 7.58 -4.25 -14.49
CA ARG A 87 8.60 -4.13 -15.49
C ARG A 87 9.84 -4.77 -14.89
N ASN A 88 10.31 -5.84 -15.39
CA ASN A 88 11.35 -6.63 -14.76
C ASN A 88 10.90 -7.22 -13.43
N ARG A 89 11.67 -8.09 -12.87
CA ARG A 89 11.30 -8.75 -11.63
C ARG A 89 11.37 -7.76 -10.46
N GLY A 90 10.22 -7.53 -9.85
CA GLY A 90 10.16 -6.72 -8.65
C GLY A 90 10.24 -5.23 -8.86
N ASN A 91 10.09 -4.77 -10.09
CA ASN A 91 10.01 -3.35 -10.41
C ASN A 91 8.62 -3.08 -10.95
N THR A 92 7.84 -2.29 -10.21
CA THR A 92 6.45 -2.00 -10.59
C THR A 92 6.33 -0.53 -10.92
N VAL A 93 5.63 -0.23 -12.00
CA VAL A 93 5.39 1.14 -12.44
C VAL A 93 3.90 1.38 -12.45
N PHE A 94 3.45 2.41 -11.76
CA PHE A 94 2.09 2.91 -11.85
C PHE A 94 2.09 4.17 -12.70
N SER A 95 1.14 4.27 -13.59
CA SER A 95 1.01 5.44 -14.46
C SER A 95 -0.45 5.86 -14.54
N SER A 96 -0.71 7.14 -14.32
CA SER A 96 -2.06 7.65 -14.53
C SER A 96 -2.39 7.59 -16.02
N THR A 97 -3.68 7.38 -16.32
CA THR A 97 -4.09 7.23 -17.73
C THR A 97 -3.97 8.53 -18.49
N ASP A 98 -3.91 9.66 -17.81
CA ASP A 98 -3.66 10.96 -18.46
C ASP A 98 -2.16 11.19 -18.70
N LEU A 99 -1.31 10.24 -18.29
CA LEU A 99 0.14 10.28 -18.44
C LEU A 99 0.81 11.41 -17.64
N GLY A 100 0.09 12.03 -16.74
CA GLY A 100 0.65 13.12 -15.94
C GLY A 100 1.42 12.69 -14.71
N THR A 101 1.23 11.46 -14.27
CA THR A 101 1.87 10.95 -13.08
C THR A 101 2.40 9.56 -13.33
N ARG A 102 3.64 9.34 -12.95
CA ARG A 102 4.28 8.05 -13.10
C ARG A 102 5.08 7.76 -11.85
N PHE A 103 4.89 6.60 -11.27
CA PHE A 103 5.56 6.23 -10.04
C PHE A 103 6.11 4.82 -10.16
N ALA A 104 7.42 4.67 -9.95
CA ALA A 104 8.08 3.38 -10.00
C ALA A 104 8.61 3.03 -8.62
N TRP A 105 8.53 1.75 -8.26
CA TRP A 105 9.07 1.29 -7.00
C TRP A 105 9.60 -0.14 -7.11
N TRP A 106 10.54 -0.47 -6.25
CA TRP A 106 11.16 -1.80 -6.25
C TRP A 106 11.79 -2.08 -4.91
N TYR A 107 12.00 -3.36 -4.64
CA TYR A 107 12.70 -3.75 -3.43
C TYR A 107 14.20 -3.50 -3.61
N PRO A 108 14.93 -3.13 -2.53
CA PRO A 108 16.37 -2.83 -2.66
C PRO A 108 17.18 -3.98 -3.24
N ARG A 109 16.80 -5.22 -2.94
CA ARG A 109 17.50 -6.38 -3.49
C ARG A 109 17.35 -6.53 -5.00
N ASN A 110 16.40 -5.82 -5.58
CA ASN A 110 16.13 -5.83 -7.02
C ASN A 110 16.57 -4.54 -7.68
N ALA A 111 17.42 -3.77 -7.00
CA ALA A 111 17.77 -2.43 -7.45
C ALA A 111 18.48 -2.42 -8.81
N HIS A 112 19.14 -3.51 -9.15
CA HIS A 112 19.87 -3.58 -10.43
C HIS A 112 19.02 -4.18 -11.54
N GLY A 113 17.78 -4.49 -11.25
CA GLY A 113 16.91 -5.07 -12.26
C GLY A 113 17.40 -6.42 -12.70
N SER A 114 16.81 -7.48 -12.25
CA SER A 114 17.08 -8.75 -12.89
C SER A 114 16.31 -8.77 -14.19
N TYR A 115 17.01 -8.73 -15.21
CA TYR A 115 16.45 -8.77 -16.55
C TYR A 115 16.20 -10.22 -16.97
#